data_53288f4546a679e1cf545a033f9a8f7d
#
_entry.id   53288f4546a679e1cf545a033f9a8f7d
#
_cell.length_a   1.000
_cell.length_b   1.000
_cell.length_c   1.000
_cell.angle_alpha   90.00
_cell.angle_beta   90.00
_cell.angle_gamma   90.00
#
_symmetry.space_group_name_H-M   'P 1'
#
loop_
_entity.id
_entity.type
_entity.pdbx_description
1 polymer ?
#
loop_
_entity_poly.entity_id
_entity_poly.type
_entity_poly.pdbx_seq_one_letter_code
_entity_poly.pdbx_strand_id
1 'polypeptide(L)' 'EIPKKLWIKFPTMEAYQQQEKKLLSAIAASDGRDTVVIYVENPRAMKQLGANQTVHGDEELLKQLEELFGEENVKLM' A
#
# COMPACT_ATOMS: atom_id res chain seq x y z
N GLU A 1 20.24 -5.49 5.39
CA GLU A 1 19.34 -5.00 4.36
C GLU A 1 18.32 -4.02 4.91
N ILE A 2 18.18 -2.92 4.22
CA ILE A 2 17.24 -1.89 4.65
C ILE A 2 15.87 -2.18 4.04
N PRO A 3 14.82 -2.38 4.85
CA PRO A 3 13.48 -2.60 4.31
C PRO A 3 13.01 -1.41 3.48
N LYS A 4 12.29 -1.71 2.43
CA LYS A 4 11.71 -0.68 1.57
C LYS A 4 10.34 -0.27 2.10
N LYS A 5 9.86 0.86 1.63
CA LYS A 5 8.51 1.31 1.95
C LYS A 5 7.65 1.24 0.71
N LEU A 6 6.51 0.60 0.85
CA LEU A 6 5.53 0.54 -0.23
C LEU A 6 4.52 1.65 -0.03
N TRP A 7 4.50 2.60 -0.96
CA TRP A 7 3.62 3.75 -0.88
C TRP A 7 2.41 3.54 -1.76
N ILE A 8 1.23 3.72 -1.20
CA ILE A 8 -0.02 3.63 -1.94
C ILE A 8 -0.78 4.95 -1.75
N LYS A 9 -1.11 5.59 -2.86
CA LYS A 9 -1.73 6.90 -2.87
C LYS A 9 -3.21 6.80 -3.20
N PHE A 10 -4.02 7.54 -2.48
CA PHE A 10 -5.45 7.64 -2.74
C PHE A 10 -5.84 9.11 -2.92
N PRO A 11 -6.78 9.41 -3.82
CA PRO A 11 -7.20 10.80 -4.05
C PRO A 11 -7.97 11.38 -2.86
N THR A 12 -8.77 10.56 -2.16
CA THR A 12 -9.56 11.00 -1.02
C THR A 12 -9.58 9.92 0.04
N MET A 13 -9.93 10.31 1.27
CA MET A 13 -10.10 9.36 2.36
C MET A 13 -11.23 8.39 2.07
N GLU A 14 -12.28 8.86 1.41
CA GLU A 14 -13.40 8.02 1.01
C GLU A 14 -12.95 6.91 0.05
N ALA A 15 -12.13 7.27 -0.93
CA ALA A 15 -11.59 6.28 -1.86
C ALA A 15 -10.75 5.24 -1.11
N TYR A 16 -9.95 5.68 -0.14
CA TYR A 16 -9.18 4.76 0.68
C TYR A 16 -10.08 3.81 1.45
N GLN A 17 -11.12 4.32 2.09
CA GLN A 17 -12.04 3.50 2.87
C GLN A 17 -12.74 2.45 2.00
N GLN A 18 -13.11 2.80 0.78
CA GLN A 18 -13.75 1.87 -0.14
C GLN A 18 -12.81 0.75 -0.59
N GLN A 19 -11.51 1.06 -0.69
CA GLN A 19 -10.53 0.10 -1.17
C GLN A 19 -9.77 -0.60 -0.04
N GLU A 20 -10.02 -0.19 1.20
CA GLU A 20 -9.27 -0.70 2.34
C GLU A 20 -9.32 -2.21 2.47
N LYS A 21 -10.48 -2.81 2.28
CA LYS A 21 -10.62 -4.26 2.39
C LYS A 21 -9.78 -4.99 1.36
N LYS A 22 -9.79 -4.51 0.13
CA LYS A 22 -8.99 -5.10 -0.94
C LYS A 22 -7.50 -4.96 -0.66
N LEU A 23 -7.11 -3.79 -0.18
CA LEU A 23 -5.73 -3.52 0.18
C LEU A 23 -5.26 -4.45 1.29
N LEU A 24 -6.03 -4.55 2.36
CA LEU A 24 -5.67 -5.40 3.49
C LEU A 24 -5.61 -6.88 3.11
N SER A 25 -6.51 -7.33 2.22
CA SER A 25 -6.46 -8.69 1.71
C SER A 25 -5.19 -8.96 0.93
N ALA A 26 -4.79 -8.02 0.09
CA ALA A 26 -3.56 -8.14 -0.69
C ALA A 26 -2.33 -8.17 0.23
N ILE A 27 -2.33 -7.31 1.25
CA ILE A 27 -1.23 -7.25 2.22
C ILE A 27 -1.17 -8.53 3.04
N ALA A 28 -2.31 -9.04 3.47
CA ALA A 28 -2.38 -10.26 4.27
C ALA A 28 -1.89 -11.48 3.49
N ALA A 29 -2.01 -11.46 2.17
CA ALA A 29 -1.53 -12.54 1.32
C ALA A 29 -0.02 -12.50 1.13
N SER A 30 0.62 -11.42 1.51
CA SER A 30 2.07 -11.25 1.40
C SER A 30 2.69 -11.18 2.80
N ASP A 31 3.86 -11.74 2.97
CA ASP A 31 4.56 -11.76 4.25
C ASP A 31 6.00 -11.33 4.02
N GLY A 32 6.43 -10.29 4.71
CA GLY A 32 7.77 -9.78 4.53
C GLY A 32 8.12 -8.71 5.53
N ARG A 33 9.10 -7.87 5.18
CA ARG A 33 9.63 -6.84 6.07
C ARG A 33 9.39 -5.43 5.59
N ASP A 34 8.81 -5.26 4.41
CA ASP A 34 8.59 -3.95 3.84
C ASP A 34 7.34 -3.30 4.44
N THR A 35 7.47 -2.07 4.87
CA THR A 35 6.38 -1.33 5.50
C THR A 35 5.46 -0.75 4.42
N VAL A 36 4.16 -0.76 4.71
CA VAL A 36 3.16 -0.16 3.82
C VAL A 36 2.77 1.21 4.37
N VAL A 37 2.83 2.22 3.52
CA VAL A 37 2.43 3.58 3.87
C VAL A 37 1.29 4.01 2.96
N ILE A 38 0.21 4.48 3.57
CA ILE A 38 -0.95 4.98 2.84
C ILE A 38 -0.88 6.49 2.80
N TYR A 39 -0.96 7.06 1.61
CA TYR A 39 -0.96 8.50 1.42
C TYR A 39 -2.29 8.93 0.83
N VAL A 40 -2.95 9.89 1.47
CA VAL A 40 -4.21 10.45 0.99
C VAL A 40 -3.98 11.92 0.62
N GLU A 41 -4.38 12.31 -0.58
CA GLU A 41 -4.17 13.68 -1.04
C GLU A 41 -5.15 14.68 -0.44
N ASN A 42 -6.39 14.29 -0.28
CA ASN A 42 -7.42 15.21 0.19
C ASN A 42 -8.38 14.52 1.16
N PRO A 43 -8.34 14.84 2.46
CA PRO A 43 -7.37 15.72 3.10
C PRO A 43 -5.97 15.11 3.12
N ARG A 44 -4.94 15.95 3.12
CA ARG A 44 -3.57 15.43 3.11
C ARG A 44 -3.29 14.68 4.40
N ALA A 45 -3.09 13.39 4.28
CA ALA A 45 -2.86 12.52 5.42
C ALA A 45 -1.97 11.35 5.02
N MET A 46 -1.20 10.86 5.97
CA MET A 46 -0.35 9.68 5.79
C MET A 46 -0.61 8.72 6.93
N LYS A 47 -0.67 7.44 6.61
CA LYS A 47 -0.85 6.39 7.61
C LYS A 47 0.13 5.27 7.33
N GLN A 48 0.99 4.99 8.30
CA GLN A 48 1.92 3.87 8.21
C GLN A 48 1.32 2.67 8.90
N LEU A 49 1.24 1.55 8.19
CA LEU A 49 0.72 0.32 8.77
C LEU A 49 1.74 -0.28 9.73
N GLY A 50 1.24 -0.98 10.73
CA GLY A 50 2.08 -1.53 11.77
C GLY A 50 2.92 -2.73 11.31
N ALA A 51 3.77 -3.22 12.23
CA ALA A 51 4.66 -4.33 11.94
C ALA A 51 3.93 -5.62 11.58
N ASN A 52 2.66 -5.73 11.98
CA ASN A 52 1.84 -6.91 11.66
C ASN A 52 1.29 -6.88 10.24
N GLN A 53 1.51 -5.78 9.52
CA GLN A 53 0.97 -5.57 8.18
C GLN A 53 2.07 -5.25 7.18
N THR A 54 3.23 -5.86 7.37
CA THR A 54 4.33 -5.73 6.43
C THR A 54 4.19 -6.71 5.28
N VAL A 55 4.81 -6.38 4.16
CA VAL A 55 4.70 -7.17 2.94
C VAL A 55 6.08 -7.47 2.37
N HIS A 56 6.11 -8.41 1.45
CA HIS A 56 7.30 -8.63 0.64
C HIS A 56 7.11 -7.88 -0.67
N GLY A 57 7.81 -6.76 -0.81
CA GLY A 57 7.64 -5.88 -1.97
C GLY A 57 8.31 -6.41 -3.22
N ASP A 58 7.74 -7.42 -3.82
CA ASP A 58 8.23 -7.98 -5.07
C ASP A 58 7.40 -7.48 -6.26
N GLU A 59 7.83 -7.84 -7.46
CA GLU A 59 7.17 -7.41 -8.69
C GLU A 59 5.74 -7.91 -8.78
N GLU A 60 5.50 -9.12 -8.29
CA GLU A 60 4.18 -9.72 -8.33
C GLU A 60 3.18 -8.93 -7.52
N LEU A 61 3.57 -8.57 -6.30
CA LEU A 61 2.72 -7.76 -5.43
C LEU A 61 2.52 -6.37 -6.03
N LEU A 62 3.59 -5.77 -6.54
CA LEU A 62 3.50 -4.45 -7.17
C LEU A 62 2.53 -4.45 -8.33
N LYS A 63 2.62 -5.44 -9.21
CA LYS A 63 1.71 -5.54 -10.34
C LYS A 63 0.26 -5.67 -9.88
N GLN A 64 0.03 -6.50 -8.89
CA GLN A 64 -1.30 -6.70 -8.35
C GLN A 64 -1.88 -5.40 -7.79
N LEU A 65 -1.09 -4.66 -7.04
CA LEU A 65 -1.52 -3.38 -6.48
C LEU A 65 -1.69 -2.32 -7.56
N GLU A 66 -0.82 -2.32 -8.56
CA GLU A 66 -0.94 -1.40 -9.68
C GLU A 66 -2.23 -1.63 -10.48
N GLU A 67 -2.64 -2.88 -10.61
CA GLU A 67 -3.91 -3.21 -11.27
C GLU A 67 -5.11 -2.79 -10.46
N LEU A 68 -5.00 -2.87 -9.13
CA LEU A 68 -6.10 -2.50 -8.24
C LEU A 68 -6.23 -0.98 -8.06
N PHE A 69 -5.10 -0.30 -7.95
CA PHE A 69 -5.09 1.13 -7.56
C PHE A 69 -4.50 2.06 -8.61
N GLY A 70 -3.89 1.50 -9.65
CA GLY A 70 -3.26 2.29 -10.68
C GLY A 70 -1.75 2.40 -10.48
N GLU A 71 -1.02 2.31 -11.57
CA GLU A 71 0.44 2.35 -11.57
C GLU A 71 0.98 3.64 -10.97
N GLU A 72 0.26 4.75 -11.19
CA GLU A 72 0.66 6.06 -10.69
C GLU A 72 0.54 6.18 -9.17
N ASN A 73 -0.26 5.33 -8.57
CA ASN A 73 -0.59 5.41 -7.15
C ASN A 73 0.18 4.44 -6.28
N VAL A 74 1.02 3.62 -6.87
CA VAL A 74 1.80 2.62 -6.13
C VAL A 74 3.28 2.81 -6.42
N LYS A 75 4.08 2.96 -5.36
CA LYS A 75 5.53 3.10 -5.49
C LYS A 75 6.24 2.32 -4.40
N LEU A 76 7.35 1.72 -4.78
CA LEU A 76 8.24 1.02 -3.84
C LEU A 76 9.53 1.81 -3.73
N MET A 77 9.81 2.30 -2.53
CA MET A 77 11.02 3.11 -2.28
C MET A 77 11.79 2.65 -1.06
#